data_886fd041937f996e8f4160213e622f74
#
_entry.id   886fd041937f996e8f4160213e622f74
#
_cell.length_a   1.000
_cell.length_b   1.000
_cell.length_c   1.000
_cell.angle_alpha   90.00
_cell.angle_beta   90.00
_cell.angle_gamma   90.00
#
_symmetry.space_group_name_H-M   'P 1'
#
loop_
_entity.id
_entity.type
_entity.pdbx_description
1 polymer ?
#
loop_
_entity_poly.entity_id
_entity_poly.type
_entity_poly.pdbx_seq_one_letter_code
_entity_poly.pdbx_strand_id
1 'polypeptide(L)'
;MWIRFVTELGDRLHADGRTLTVSVPYITDTGRTDQSGFWVYDYAGMEPHVDQIRIMAYDYSTAKAGPIAPLSFVEQAIGAAKKAVHDDTKLVLGVALYGYNWPIATVGTCPADQEGKTSVTQKNIDELIAKRTATPVHDPLTGESSFTYQLEVTDGTATCTQTREVHYVDAEGARQRIDIARRERLGAVALWALGFDGPATWQSIAQLARIPGSTTSVSAP
;
A
#
# COMPACT_ATOMS: atom_id res chain seq x y z
N MET A 1 18.73 19.22 5.74
CA MET A 1 18.97 19.07 4.28
C MET A 1 17.67 18.81 3.52
N TRP A 2 16.88 17.79 3.89
CA TRP A 2 15.62 17.43 3.20
C TRP A 2 14.59 18.57 3.16
N ILE A 3 14.23 19.16 4.31
CA ILE A 3 13.25 20.26 4.38
C ILE A 3 13.68 21.44 3.50
N ARG A 4 14.97 21.83 3.56
CA ARG A 4 15.47 22.90 2.70
C ARG A 4 15.27 22.60 1.20
N PHE A 5 15.51 21.35 0.79
CA PHE A 5 15.26 20.93 -0.61
C PHE A 5 13.78 21.03 -0.95
N VAL A 6 12.88 20.55 -0.08
CA VAL A 6 11.44 20.62 -0.29
C VAL A 6 10.95 22.07 -0.36
N THR A 7 11.46 22.94 0.53
CA THR A 7 11.17 24.37 0.53
C THR A 7 11.57 25.01 -0.82
N GLU A 8 12.83 24.88 -1.22
CA GLU A 8 13.34 25.48 -2.46
C GLU A 8 12.62 24.95 -3.71
N LEU A 9 12.26 23.66 -3.73
CA LEU A 9 11.50 23.05 -4.82
C LEU A 9 10.04 23.55 -4.85
N GLY A 10 9.39 23.60 -3.67
CA GLY A 10 8.01 24.08 -3.54
C GLY A 10 7.89 25.53 -3.99
N ASP A 11 8.74 26.41 -3.46
CA ASP A 11 8.74 27.83 -3.81
C ASP A 11 8.89 28.05 -5.34
N ARG A 12 9.76 27.26 -5.97
CA ARG A 12 9.99 27.35 -7.42
C ARG A 12 8.81 26.83 -8.23
N LEU A 13 8.20 25.71 -7.84
CA LEU A 13 7.03 25.17 -8.53
C LEU A 13 5.82 26.08 -8.37
N HIS A 14 5.60 26.64 -7.19
CA HIS A 14 4.49 27.56 -6.91
C HIS A 14 4.66 28.88 -7.67
N ALA A 15 5.88 29.39 -7.83
CA ALA A 15 6.15 30.56 -8.66
C ALA A 15 5.75 30.36 -10.13
N ASP A 16 5.81 29.11 -10.62
CA ASP A 16 5.39 28.72 -11.96
C ASP A 16 3.92 28.25 -12.02
N GLY A 17 3.14 28.41 -10.93
CA GLY A 17 1.73 27.98 -10.83
C GLY A 17 1.54 26.47 -10.82
N ARG A 18 2.57 25.72 -10.40
CA ARG A 18 2.56 24.26 -10.30
C ARG A 18 2.41 23.81 -8.85
N THR A 19 1.97 22.58 -8.66
CA THR A 19 1.82 21.96 -7.35
C THR A 19 2.97 21.00 -7.04
N LEU A 20 3.25 20.78 -5.74
CA LEU A 20 4.20 19.81 -5.23
C LEU A 20 3.50 18.77 -4.37
N THR A 21 3.50 17.51 -4.81
CA THR A 21 3.12 16.35 -4.00
C THR A 21 4.37 15.55 -3.64
N VAL A 22 4.54 15.24 -2.36
CA VAL A 22 5.67 14.44 -1.87
C VAL A 22 5.17 13.10 -1.36
N SER A 23 5.69 11.98 -1.92
CA SER A 23 5.43 10.63 -1.39
C SER A 23 6.48 10.29 -0.34
N VAL A 24 6.03 9.93 0.84
CA VAL A 24 6.88 9.71 2.01
C VAL A 24 6.47 8.43 2.75
N PRO A 25 7.39 7.75 3.44
CA PRO A 25 7.05 6.67 4.35
C PRO A 25 6.08 7.15 5.43
N TYR A 26 5.27 6.24 5.96
CA TYR A 26 4.44 6.50 7.13
C TYR A 26 5.31 6.87 8.35
N ILE A 27 4.73 7.59 9.29
CA ILE A 27 5.30 7.84 10.62
C ILE A 27 4.44 7.14 11.68
N THR A 28 4.99 6.91 12.86
CA THR A 28 4.29 6.34 14.01
C THR A 28 4.49 7.22 15.24
N ASP A 29 3.63 7.07 16.24
CA ASP A 29 3.72 7.78 17.52
C ASP A 29 4.94 7.36 18.39
N THR A 30 5.62 6.27 18.03
CA THR A 30 6.73 5.72 18.82
C THR A 30 8.01 6.54 18.74
N GLY A 31 7.97 7.67 18.04
CA GLY A 31 9.09 8.60 17.95
C GLY A 31 10.16 8.21 16.94
N ARG A 32 11.20 9.01 16.89
CA ARG A 32 12.35 8.82 16.01
C ARG A 32 13.20 7.68 16.53
N THR A 33 13.39 6.64 15.73
CA THR A 33 14.40 5.63 16.00
C THR A 33 15.50 5.73 14.97
N ASP A 34 16.75 5.45 15.37
CA ASP A 34 17.90 5.46 14.47
C ASP A 34 17.74 4.47 13.31
N GLN A 35 16.84 3.49 13.45
CA GLN A 35 16.58 2.44 12.45
C GLN A 35 15.43 2.80 11.49
N SER A 36 14.53 3.71 11.85
CA SER A 36 13.35 3.99 11.02
C SER A 36 13.66 4.87 9.80
N GLY A 37 14.72 5.67 9.84
CA GLY A 37 15.03 6.64 8.78
C GLY A 37 13.95 7.70 8.54
N PHE A 38 12.78 7.54 9.15
CA PHE A 38 11.56 8.34 8.91
C PHE A 38 11.65 9.75 9.46
N TRP A 39 12.56 10.03 10.38
CA TRP A 39 12.83 11.37 10.92
C TRP A 39 13.30 12.37 9.84
N VAL A 40 13.82 11.89 8.72
CA VAL A 40 14.20 12.75 7.57
C VAL A 40 12.95 13.40 6.98
N TYR A 41 11.82 12.68 6.98
CA TYR A 41 10.55 13.12 6.42
C TYR A 41 9.70 13.82 7.47
N ASP A 42 10.15 14.97 7.92
CA ASP A 42 9.44 15.82 8.88
C ASP A 42 8.19 16.41 8.25
N TYR A 43 7.02 15.83 8.56
CA TYR A 43 5.73 16.22 7.99
C TYR A 43 5.39 17.67 8.35
N ALA A 44 5.60 18.07 9.61
CA ALA A 44 5.34 19.44 10.06
C ALA A 44 6.22 20.45 9.31
N GLY A 45 7.51 20.12 9.12
CA GLY A 45 8.43 20.97 8.39
C GLY A 45 8.15 21.02 6.88
N MET A 46 7.59 19.95 6.29
CA MET A 46 7.24 19.93 4.86
C MET A 46 5.92 20.62 4.56
N GLU A 47 4.92 20.50 5.44
CA GLU A 47 3.54 20.93 5.20
C GLU A 47 3.41 22.33 4.62
N PRO A 48 4.13 23.39 5.09
CA PRO A 48 3.99 24.74 4.54
C PRO A 48 4.41 24.87 3.07
N HIS A 49 5.23 23.94 2.57
CA HIS A 49 5.91 24.03 1.28
C HIS A 49 5.37 23.07 0.23
N VAL A 50 4.41 22.22 0.59
CA VAL A 50 3.82 21.21 -0.30
C VAL A 50 2.31 21.36 -0.37
N ASP A 51 1.73 20.94 -1.49
CA ASP A 51 0.27 20.90 -1.65
C ASP A 51 -0.30 19.60 -1.09
N GLN A 52 0.45 18.50 -1.19
CA GLN A 52 0.04 17.19 -0.69
C GLN A 52 1.22 16.40 -0.12
N ILE A 53 0.96 15.68 0.97
CA ILE A 53 1.84 14.67 1.58
C ILE A 53 1.18 13.30 1.37
N ARG A 54 1.76 12.49 0.49
CA ARG A 54 1.27 11.14 0.19
C ARG A 54 1.94 10.13 1.10
N ILE A 55 1.16 9.54 2.01
CA ILE A 55 1.62 8.56 2.99
C ILE A 55 1.66 7.18 2.35
N MET A 56 2.83 6.56 2.26
CA MET A 56 3.00 5.18 1.81
C MET A 56 2.70 4.23 2.97
N ALA A 57 1.40 4.04 3.30
CA ALA A 57 0.93 3.22 4.42
C ALA A 57 0.75 1.75 4.00
N TYR A 58 1.82 1.13 3.52
CA TYR A 58 1.90 -0.28 3.09
C TYR A 58 3.30 -0.85 3.35
N ASP A 59 3.56 -2.09 2.93
CA ASP A 59 4.80 -2.82 3.20
C ASP A 59 5.06 -3.07 4.70
N TYR A 60 3.97 -3.28 5.47
CA TYR A 60 4.06 -3.63 6.89
C TYR A 60 4.82 -4.95 7.09
N SER A 61 4.50 -5.99 6.31
CA SER A 61 5.22 -7.26 6.29
C SER A 61 5.99 -7.39 4.97
N THR A 62 7.33 -7.39 5.05
CA THR A 62 8.18 -7.55 3.86
C THR A 62 9.14 -8.72 3.98
N ALA A 63 9.72 -8.94 5.15
CA ALA A 63 10.72 -9.99 5.39
C ALA A 63 10.10 -11.36 5.69
N LYS A 64 8.90 -11.39 6.27
CA LYS A 64 8.15 -12.61 6.61
C LYS A 64 6.74 -12.50 6.04
N ALA A 65 6.11 -13.64 5.79
CA ALA A 65 4.72 -13.70 5.38
C ALA A 65 3.81 -13.03 6.41
N GLY A 66 2.83 -12.28 5.91
CA GLY A 66 1.87 -11.54 6.72
C GLY A 66 1.23 -10.39 5.94
N PRO A 67 0.26 -9.70 6.55
CA PRO A 67 -0.45 -8.60 5.91
C PRO A 67 0.50 -7.46 5.56
N ILE A 68 0.26 -6.79 4.43
CA ILE A 68 1.11 -5.72 3.93
C ILE A 68 0.65 -4.32 4.32
N ALA A 69 -0.61 -4.16 4.66
CA ALA A 69 -1.20 -2.88 5.07
C ALA A 69 -2.41 -3.10 6.01
N PRO A 70 -2.26 -3.78 7.18
CA PRO A 70 -3.39 -4.05 8.07
C PRO A 70 -4.17 -2.78 8.39
N LEU A 71 -5.51 -2.86 8.54
CA LEU A 71 -6.36 -1.69 8.77
C LEU A 71 -5.90 -0.89 10.00
N SER A 72 -5.56 -1.57 11.10
CA SER A 72 -5.08 -0.92 12.33
C SER A 72 -3.76 -0.17 12.12
N PHE A 73 -2.85 -0.72 11.30
CA PHE A 73 -1.61 -0.04 10.93
C PHE A 73 -1.88 1.21 10.09
N VAL A 74 -2.79 1.12 9.11
CA VAL A 74 -3.20 2.27 8.29
C VAL A 74 -3.80 3.38 9.16
N GLU A 75 -4.68 3.04 10.10
CA GLU A 75 -5.27 3.99 11.04
C GLU A 75 -4.22 4.63 11.95
N GLN A 76 -3.23 3.87 12.44
CA GLN A 76 -2.12 4.41 13.22
C GLN A 76 -1.27 5.38 12.39
N ALA A 77 -0.94 5.04 11.14
CA ALA A 77 -0.18 5.90 10.25
C ALA A 77 -0.90 7.23 9.96
N ILE A 78 -2.21 7.17 9.71
CA ILE A 78 -3.05 8.37 9.54
C ILE A 78 -3.08 9.19 10.83
N GLY A 79 -3.33 8.57 11.98
CA GLY A 79 -3.39 9.25 13.27
C GLY A 79 -2.08 9.96 13.62
N ALA A 80 -0.93 9.35 13.33
CA ALA A 80 0.37 9.97 13.52
C ALA A 80 0.60 11.14 12.55
N ALA A 81 0.22 10.98 11.28
CA ALA A 81 0.33 12.05 10.28
C ALA A 81 -0.52 13.27 10.65
N LYS A 82 -1.77 13.07 11.06
CA LYS A 82 -2.69 14.16 11.49
C LYS A 82 -2.18 14.93 12.72
N LYS A 83 -1.46 14.28 13.64
CA LYS A 83 -0.82 14.97 14.76
C LYS A 83 0.37 15.83 14.32
N ALA A 84 0.96 15.53 13.18
CA ALA A 84 2.15 16.21 12.69
C ALA A 84 1.86 17.38 11.74
N VAL A 85 0.65 17.48 11.18
CA VAL A 85 0.24 18.55 10.26
C VAL A 85 -0.87 19.40 10.86
N HIS A 86 -1.09 20.59 10.30
CA HIS A 86 -2.16 21.50 10.70
C HIS A 86 -3.39 21.36 9.80
N ASP A 87 -3.18 20.92 8.55
CA ASP A 87 -4.23 20.78 7.54
C ASP A 87 -4.30 19.32 7.05
N ASP A 88 -5.24 18.56 7.62
CA ASP A 88 -5.49 17.15 7.25
C ASP A 88 -5.83 16.98 5.76
N THR A 89 -6.35 18.03 5.10
CA THR A 89 -6.71 17.97 3.68
C THR A 89 -5.49 17.90 2.74
N LYS A 90 -4.30 18.20 3.25
CA LYS A 90 -3.05 17.97 2.51
C LYS A 90 -2.57 16.51 2.57
N LEU A 91 -3.13 15.69 3.47
CA LEU A 91 -2.75 14.28 3.58
C LEU A 91 -3.45 13.45 2.51
N VAL A 92 -2.69 12.58 1.86
CA VAL A 92 -3.16 11.62 0.85
C VAL A 92 -2.78 10.22 1.30
N LEU A 93 -3.76 9.32 1.43
CA LEU A 93 -3.48 7.93 1.77
C LEU A 93 -3.04 7.15 0.55
N GLY A 94 -1.84 6.58 0.59
CA GLY A 94 -1.39 5.56 -0.35
C GLY A 94 -2.10 4.22 -0.06
N VAL A 95 -2.74 3.65 -1.06
CA VAL A 95 -3.46 2.37 -0.98
C VAL A 95 -2.80 1.37 -1.93
N ALA A 96 -2.34 0.25 -1.39
CA ALA A 96 -1.75 -0.82 -2.17
C ALA A 96 -2.82 -1.57 -2.99
N LEU A 97 -2.50 -1.92 -4.24
CA LEU A 97 -3.27 -2.83 -5.11
C LEU A 97 -2.46 -4.11 -5.40
N TYR A 98 -1.67 -4.53 -4.43
CA TYR A 98 -0.73 -5.63 -4.57
C TYR A 98 -0.59 -6.39 -3.24
N GLY A 99 0.22 -7.40 -3.29
CA GLY A 99 0.65 -8.17 -2.15
C GLY A 99 1.94 -8.92 -2.44
N TYR A 100 2.28 -9.81 -1.56
CA TYR A 100 3.47 -10.64 -1.70
C TYR A 100 3.14 -12.12 -1.55
N ASN A 101 4.04 -12.93 -2.10
CA ASN A 101 4.00 -14.37 -2.13
C ASN A 101 5.35 -14.89 -1.62
N TRP A 102 5.38 -15.40 -0.41
CA TRP A 102 6.60 -15.85 0.28
C TRP A 102 6.72 -17.36 0.26
N PRO A 103 7.93 -17.91 0.10
CA PRO A 103 8.21 -19.27 0.51
C PRO A 103 8.28 -19.30 2.05
N ILE A 104 7.41 -20.08 2.69
CA ILE A 104 7.40 -20.25 4.15
C ILE A 104 8.02 -21.57 4.62
N ALA A 105 8.12 -22.56 3.72
CA ALA A 105 8.85 -23.79 3.91
C ALA A 105 9.37 -24.29 2.57
N THR A 106 10.53 -24.97 2.59
CA THR A 106 11.13 -25.55 1.40
C THR A 106 11.70 -26.94 1.73
N VAL A 107 11.42 -27.92 0.87
CA VAL A 107 11.96 -29.27 0.92
C VAL A 107 12.68 -29.55 -0.39
N GLY A 108 13.92 -30.06 -0.33
CA GLY A 108 14.76 -30.26 -1.50
C GLY A 108 15.63 -29.04 -1.82
N THR A 109 16.22 -29.02 -3.01
CA THR A 109 17.08 -27.93 -3.48
C THR A 109 16.39 -27.21 -4.64
N CYS A 110 16.00 -25.98 -4.40
CA CYS A 110 15.36 -25.16 -5.42
C CYS A 110 16.38 -24.57 -6.41
N PRO A 111 16.00 -24.38 -7.68
CA PRO A 111 16.70 -23.47 -8.57
C PRO A 111 16.75 -22.05 -7.98
N ALA A 112 17.86 -21.33 -8.18
CA ALA A 112 18.13 -20.05 -7.54
C ALA A 112 17.09 -18.96 -7.83
N ASP A 113 16.44 -18.99 -8.98
CA ASP A 113 15.40 -18.03 -9.38
C ASP A 113 14.04 -18.28 -8.69
N GLN A 114 13.87 -19.42 -8.02
CA GLN A 114 12.64 -19.84 -7.36
C GLN A 114 12.68 -19.69 -5.82
N GLU A 115 13.79 -19.23 -5.26
CA GLU A 115 13.96 -19.21 -3.80
C GLU A 115 13.31 -18.01 -3.10
N GLY A 116 12.99 -16.95 -3.84
CA GLY A 116 12.63 -15.66 -3.27
C GLY A 116 11.13 -15.36 -3.11
N LYS A 117 10.88 -14.28 -2.39
CA LYS A 117 9.60 -13.59 -2.34
C LYS A 117 9.30 -12.99 -3.73
N THR A 118 8.06 -13.10 -4.17
CA THR A 118 7.56 -12.45 -5.37
C THR A 118 6.38 -11.53 -5.07
N SER A 119 6.06 -10.61 -5.97
CA SER A 119 4.89 -9.76 -5.86
C SER A 119 3.70 -10.38 -6.58
N VAL A 120 2.49 -10.08 -6.09
CA VAL A 120 1.22 -10.32 -6.76
C VAL A 120 0.45 -9.01 -6.86
N THR A 121 -0.40 -8.86 -7.85
CA THR A 121 -1.22 -7.66 -8.04
C THR A 121 -2.69 -8.06 -8.14
N GLN A 122 -3.61 -7.14 -7.89
CA GLN A 122 -5.04 -7.44 -8.09
C GLN A 122 -5.35 -7.85 -9.53
N LYS A 123 -4.53 -7.41 -10.50
CA LYS A 123 -4.66 -7.79 -11.91
C LYS A 123 -4.35 -9.27 -12.18
N ASN A 124 -3.34 -9.83 -11.50
CA ASN A 124 -2.85 -11.19 -11.80
C ASN A 124 -3.18 -12.22 -10.71
N ILE A 125 -3.80 -11.82 -9.61
CA ILE A 125 -4.06 -12.72 -8.49
C ILE A 125 -5.04 -13.84 -8.87
N ASP A 126 -6.06 -13.54 -9.66
CA ASP A 126 -7.08 -14.52 -10.07
C ASP A 126 -6.46 -15.64 -10.92
N GLU A 127 -5.47 -15.31 -11.77
CA GLU A 127 -4.72 -16.30 -12.52
C GLU A 127 -3.92 -17.23 -11.61
N LEU A 128 -3.25 -16.67 -10.59
CA LEU A 128 -2.51 -17.45 -9.60
C LEU A 128 -3.44 -18.37 -8.81
N ILE A 129 -4.57 -17.85 -8.34
CA ILE A 129 -5.60 -18.60 -7.60
C ILE A 129 -6.10 -19.79 -8.44
N ALA A 130 -6.48 -19.53 -9.68
CA ALA A 130 -6.95 -20.57 -10.60
C ALA A 130 -5.86 -21.62 -10.88
N LYS A 131 -4.64 -21.19 -11.18
CA LYS A 131 -3.49 -22.06 -11.46
C LYS A 131 -3.14 -22.97 -10.28
N ARG A 132 -3.36 -22.50 -9.06
CA ARG A 132 -3.01 -23.24 -7.83
C ARG A 132 -4.22 -23.92 -7.18
N THR A 133 -5.42 -23.75 -7.76
CA THR A 133 -6.68 -24.24 -7.16
C THR A 133 -6.80 -23.80 -5.70
N ALA A 134 -6.35 -22.56 -5.43
CA ALA A 134 -6.32 -22.01 -4.08
C ALA A 134 -7.67 -21.41 -3.70
N THR A 135 -7.94 -21.34 -2.40
CA THR A 135 -9.14 -20.71 -1.86
C THR A 135 -8.72 -19.55 -0.96
N PRO A 136 -8.77 -18.31 -1.44
CA PRO A 136 -8.47 -17.15 -0.61
C PRO A 136 -9.45 -16.99 0.54
N VAL A 137 -8.94 -16.52 1.67
CA VAL A 137 -9.73 -16.15 2.84
C VAL A 137 -9.49 -14.67 3.13
N HIS A 138 -10.56 -13.88 3.13
CA HIS A 138 -10.51 -12.48 3.54
C HIS A 138 -10.58 -12.40 5.06
N ASP A 139 -9.59 -11.73 5.66
CA ASP A 139 -9.56 -11.44 7.09
C ASP A 139 -10.11 -10.02 7.33
N PRO A 140 -11.27 -9.88 7.97
CA PRO A 140 -11.88 -8.57 8.22
C PRO A 140 -11.09 -7.69 9.21
N LEU A 141 -10.18 -8.27 10.01
CA LEU A 141 -9.35 -7.52 10.95
C LEU A 141 -8.19 -6.82 10.25
N THR A 142 -7.58 -7.49 9.30
CA THR A 142 -6.50 -6.92 8.49
C THR A 142 -7.01 -6.21 7.24
N GLY A 143 -8.21 -6.59 6.76
CA GLY A 143 -8.76 -6.12 5.49
C GLY A 143 -7.94 -6.62 4.30
N GLU A 144 -7.41 -7.84 4.40
CA GLU A 144 -6.60 -8.47 3.35
C GLU A 144 -7.04 -9.91 3.10
N SER A 145 -6.82 -10.39 1.90
CA SER A 145 -7.00 -11.79 1.55
C SER A 145 -5.66 -12.52 1.57
N SER A 146 -5.71 -13.79 2.00
CA SER A 146 -4.54 -14.67 2.05
C SER A 146 -4.90 -16.10 1.65
N PHE A 147 -3.89 -16.85 1.19
CA PHE A 147 -3.98 -18.28 0.94
C PHE A 147 -2.59 -18.92 0.94
N THR A 148 -2.56 -20.24 1.06
CA THR A 148 -1.33 -21.04 0.93
C THR A 148 -1.46 -22.03 -0.22
N TYR A 149 -0.34 -22.43 -0.81
CA TYR A 149 -0.29 -23.45 -1.82
C TYR A 149 1.09 -24.14 -1.88
N GLN A 150 1.14 -25.31 -2.52
CA GLN A 150 2.39 -26.01 -2.81
C GLN A 150 2.89 -25.65 -4.21
N LEU A 151 4.18 -25.39 -4.32
CA LEU A 151 4.87 -25.16 -5.59
C LEU A 151 5.97 -26.21 -5.75
N GLU A 152 5.80 -27.10 -6.71
CA GLU A 152 6.85 -28.02 -7.14
C GLU A 152 7.62 -27.39 -8.30
N VAL A 153 8.95 -27.41 -8.18
CA VAL A 153 9.85 -26.88 -9.19
C VAL A 153 10.92 -27.90 -9.48
N THR A 154 11.14 -28.15 -10.76
CA THR A 154 12.24 -29.00 -11.24
C THR A 154 12.96 -28.30 -12.39
N ASP A 155 14.26 -28.16 -12.28
CA ASP A 155 15.15 -27.68 -13.33
C ASP A 155 16.44 -28.50 -13.33
N GLY A 156 16.65 -29.31 -14.38
CA GLY A 156 17.76 -30.25 -14.44
C GLY A 156 17.73 -31.25 -13.27
N THR A 157 18.74 -31.17 -12.41
CA THR A 157 18.88 -32.03 -11.22
C THR A 157 18.34 -31.38 -9.93
N ALA A 158 18.01 -30.09 -9.95
CA ALA A 158 17.46 -29.39 -8.82
C ALA A 158 15.94 -29.61 -8.77
N THR A 159 15.44 -30.13 -7.67
CA THR A 159 14.02 -30.33 -7.42
C THR A 159 13.68 -29.89 -6.01
N CYS A 160 12.65 -29.08 -5.86
CA CYS A 160 12.13 -28.68 -4.57
C CYS A 160 10.60 -28.58 -4.55
N THR A 161 10.05 -28.70 -3.34
CA THR A 161 8.67 -28.33 -3.03
C THR A 161 8.69 -27.18 -2.04
N GLN A 162 8.06 -26.07 -2.40
CA GLN A 162 7.86 -24.91 -1.53
C GLN A 162 6.41 -24.87 -1.05
N THR A 163 6.21 -24.68 0.25
CA THR A 163 4.95 -24.15 0.76
C THR A 163 5.03 -22.64 0.65
N ARG A 164 4.11 -22.04 -0.10
CA ARG A 164 4.06 -20.59 -0.31
C ARG A 164 2.82 -20.01 0.33
N GLU A 165 2.98 -18.83 0.90
CA GLU A 165 1.90 -18.06 1.53
C GLU A 165 1.79 -16.69 0.86
N VAL A 166 0.57 -16.34 0.48
CA VAL A 166 0.23 -15.09 -0.21
C VAL A 166 -0.63 -14.24 0.70
N HIS A 167 -0.28 -12.96 0.86
CA HIS A 167 -1.15 -11.93 1.41
C HIS A 167 -1.25 -10.78 0.43
N TYR A 168 -2.44 -10.25 0.23
CA TYR A 168 -2.67 -9.15 -0.71
C TYR A 168 -3.89 -8.31 -0.32
N VAL A 169 -3.83 -7.04 -0.68
CA VAL A 169 -4.99 -6.16 -0.59
C VAL A 169 -5.89 -6.47 -1.78
N ASP A 170 -7.04 -7.06 -1.51
CA ASP A 170 -8.06 -7.32 -2.53
C ASP A 170 -8.93 -6.06 -2.79
N ALA A 171 -9.92 -6.18 -3.66
CA ALA A 171 -10.80 -5.07 -4.02
C ALA A 171 -11.61 -4.53 -2.82
N GLU A 172 -12.05 -5.42 -1.93
CA GLU A 172 -12.75 -5.04 -0.70
C GLU A 172 -11.79 -4.35 0.28
N GLY A 173 -10.58 -4.89 0.45
CA GLY A 173 -9.55 -4.29 1.28
C GLY A 173 -9.12 -2.91 0.78
N ALA A 174 -9.03 -2.70 -0.51
CA ALA A 174 -8.77 -1.37 -1.08
C ALA A 174 -9.92 -0.39 -0.74
N ARG A 175 -11.18 -0.82 -0.91
CA ARG A 175 -12.36 -0.05 -0.54
C ARG A 175 -12.37 0.34 0.93
N GLN A 176 -12.07 -0.60 1.84
CA GLN A 176 -12.01 -0.34 3.29
C GLN A 176 -10.98 0.76 3.62
N ARG A 177 -9.80 0.75 2.98
CA ARG A 177 -8.78 1.78 3.19
C ARG A 177 -9.20 3.15 2.65
N ILE A 178 -9.88 3.17 1.52
CA ILE A 178 -10.47 4.41 0.98
C ILE A 178 -11.56 4.95 1.92
N ASP A 179 -12.37 4.07 2.51
CA ASP A 179 -13.40 4.46 3.47
C ASP A 179 -12.80 5.01 4.77
N ILE A 180 -11.67 4.45 5.23
CA ILE A 180 -10.89 5.01 6.34
C ILE A 180 -10.44 6.44 5.99
N ALA A 181 -9.79 6.64 4.85
CA ALA A 181 -9.31 7.96 4.44
C ALA A 181 -10.45 9.00 4.41
N ARG A 182 -11.63 8.60 3.91
CA ARG A 182 -12.84 9.42 3.88
C ARG A 182 -13.36 9.73 5.27
N ARG A 183 -13.50 8.74 6.16
CA ARG A 183 -13.91 8.91 7.55
C ARG A 183 -12.98 9.86 8.30
N GLU A 184 -11.69 9.74 8.04
CA GLU A 184 -10.63 10.58 8.60
C GLU A 184 -10.52 11.96 7.92
N ARG A 185 -11.31 12.23 6.88
CA ARG A 185 -11.36 13.50 6.13
C ARG A 185 -10.03 13.91 5.50
N LEU A 186 -9.26 12.92 5.02
CA LEU A 186 -8.07 13.21 4.26
C LEU A 186 -8.42 13.84 2.91
N GLY A 187 -7.49 14.59 2.32
CA GLY A 187 -7.72 15.30 1.06
C GLY A 187 -7.91 14.37 -0.14
N ALA A 188 -7.23 13.23 -0.18
CA ALA A 188 -7.32 12.29 -1.27
C ALA A 188 -6.81 10.88 -0.90
N VAL A 189 -6.93 9.97 -1.86
CA VAL A 189 -6.23 8.68 -1.87
C VAL A 189 -5.39 8.54 -3.13
N ALA A 190 -4.31 7.75 -3.06
CA ALA A 190 -3.46 7.42 -4.19
C ALA A 190 -3.31 5.91 -4.28
N LEU A 191 -3.76 5.32 -5.38
CA LEU A 191 -3.65 3.87 -5.59
C LEU A 191 -2.24 3.52 -6.09
N TRP A 192 -1.61 2.54 -5.49
CA TRP A 192 -0.30 2.04 -5.89
C TRP A 192 -0.40 0.59 -6.40
N ALA A 193 -0.28 0.38 -7.71
CA ALA A 193 0.05 1.36 -8.72
C ALA A 193 -0.86 1.22 -9.93
N LEU A 194 -0.76 2.19 -10.83
CA LEU A 194 -1.45 2.13 -12.12
C LEU A 194 -1.09 0.83 -12.86
N GLY A 195 -2.11 0.11 -13.34
CA GLY A 195 -1.94 -1.19 -13.99
C GLY A 195 -1.86 -2.38 -13.04
N PHE A 196 -1.95 -2.18 -11.71
CA PHE A 196 -2.08 -3.25 -10.71
C PHE A 196 -3.54 -3.58 -10.40
N ASP A 197 -4.44 -2.71 -10.80
CA ASP A 197 -5.88 -2.81 -10.61
C ASP A 197 -6.52 -3.91 -11.45
N GLY A 198 -7.61 -4.46 -10.93
CA GLY A 198 -8.48 -5.37 -11.62
C GLY A 198 -9.90 -4.79 -11.78
N PRO A 199 -10.79 -5.42 -12.57
CA PRO A 199 -12.16 -4.95 -12.76
C PRO A 199 -12.93 -4.80 -11.44
N ALA A 200 -12.72 -5.72 -10.50
CA ALA A 200 -13.35 -5.69 -9.18
C ALA A 200 -12.96 -4.46 -8.34
N THR A 201 -11.75 -3.94 -8.52
CA THR A 201 -11.26 -2.73 -7.82
C THR A 201 -12.16 -1.54 -8.11
N TRP A 202 -12.39 -1.25 -9.38
CA TRP A 202 -13.19 -0.10 -9.80
C TRP A 202 -14.67 -0.25 -9.46
N GLN A 203 -15.20 -1.47 -9.53
CA GLN A 203 -16.57 -1.77 -9.08
C GLN A 203 -16.73 -1.51 -7.59
N SER A 204 -15.76 -1.90 -6.78
CA SER A 204 -15.75 -1.72 -5.33
C SER A 204 -15.63 -0.24 -4.95
N ILE A 205 -14.73 0.51 -5.60
CA ILE A 205 -14.55 1.95 -5.39
C ILE A 205 -15.80 2.75 -5.82
N ALA A 206 -16.43 2.37 -6.93
CA ALA A 206 -17.64 3.03 -7.42
C ALA A 206 -18.82 2.92 -6.44
N GLN A 207 -18.84 1.94 -5.56
CA GLN A 207 -19.85 1.84 -4.50
C GLN A 207 -19.74 2.99 -3.48
N LEU A 208 -18.53 3.48 -3.19
CA LEU A 208 -18.31 4.61 -2.29
C LEU A 208 -18.86 5.92 -2.86
N ALA A 209 -18.82 6.10 -4.18
CA ALA A 209 -19.37 7.29 -4.85
C ALA A 209 -20.91 7.34 -4.83
N ARG A 210 -21.57 6.20 -4.62
CA ARG A 210 -23.04 6.10 -4.58
C ARG A 210 -23.65 6.34 -3.20
N ILE A 211 -22.82 6.49 -2.17
CA ILE A 211 -23.32 6.77 -0.81
C ILE A 211 -23.77 8.23 -0.76
N PRO A 212 -25.04 8.54 -0.39
CA PRO A 212 -25.54 9.91 -0.28
C PRO A 212 -24.65 10.75 0.64
N GLY A 213 -24.23 11.93 0.16
CA GLY A 213 -23.32 12.84 0.86
C GLY A 213 -21.86 12.80 0.38
N SER A 214 -21.52 11.96 -0.59
CA SER A 214 -20.21 11.95 -1.22
C SER A 214 -20.18 12.91 -2.42
N THR A 215 -19.50 14.04 -2.28
CA THR A 215 -19.18 14.95 -3.41
C THR A 215 -17.88 14.53 -4.06
N THR A 216 -17.82 13.34 -4.65
CA THR A 216 -16.69 12.96 -5.51
C THR A 216 -17.03 13.35 -6.95
N SER A 217 -16.49 14.47 -7.40
CA SER A 217 -16.39 14.75 -8.84
C SER A 217 -15.32 13.83 -9.42
N VAL A 218 -15.74 12.75 -10.07
CA VAL A 218 -14.85 11.98 -10.95
C VAL A 218 -14.75 12.77 -12.24
N SER A 219 -13.67 13.52 -12.41
CA SER A 219 -13.31 14.05 -13.73
C SER A 219 -12.73 12.88 -14.52
N ALA A 220 -13.48 12.40 -15.50
CA ALA A 220 -12.96 11.49 -16.51
C ALA A 220 -12.01 12.24 -17.44
N PRO A 221 -10.99 11.57 -18.00
CA PRO A 221 -10.05 12.16 -18.94
C PRO A 221 -10.69 12.62 -20.25
#